data_84d66ea14b9d1587c6e395590f89faeb
#
_entry.id   84d66ea14b9d1587c6e395590f89faeb
#
_cell.length_a   1.000
_cell.length_b   1.000
_cell.length_c   1.000
_cell.angle_alpha   90.00
_cell.angle_beta   90.00
_cell.angle_gamma   90.00
#
_symmetry.space_group_name_H-M   'P 1'
#
loop_
_entity.id
_entity.type
_entity.pdbx_description
1 polymer ?
#
loop_
_entity_poly.entity_id
_entity_poly.type
_entity_poly.pdbx_seq_one_letter_code
_entity_poly.pdbx_strand_id
1 'polypeptide(L)'
;MNWDVEKAKDQILHGGCFGKKRVMEDVYQNNIDVFRHWGYSLPSGQLVGLGDRKALLNGTKVYAREFDVNDVPVQECVLQTGCINADCVDVAEKMINDGLNPAILNLASRRRPGGGYDRGMSAQEETLCRLSTLSQSLYQYYDPKYKCVHDAGVPHRFNAYPLNIDFGGIYSPDVMFFRHNLRDAYAFREKPFACGVITVAALSFREPNNYCNEERQYMSSDGGFTPQGEKIQLNKVRTIYRLALKNGHNSIVLGAFGCGVNKLPCDDVARQFAQVLEESEFKGKFKALVFAILEGSGSARKSVEENGKFAPFYKTFGRWGYPNYA
;
A
#
# COMPACT_ATOMS: atom_id res chain seq x y z
N MET A 1 -6.75 -14.95 21.65
CA MET A 1 -6.62 -14.44 20.27
C MET A 1 -5.47 -15.18 19.60
N ASN A 2 -5.71 -16.44 19.32
CA ASN A 2 -4.72 -17.29 18.72
C ASN A 2 -5.01 -17.40 17.22
N TRP A 3 -3.96 -17.62 16.45
CA TRP A 3 -4.05 -17.95 15.04
C TRP A 3 -3.46 -19.32 14.79
N ASP A 4 -4.23 -20.20 14.17
CA ASP A 4 -3.79 -21.59 13.86
C ASP A 4 -3.05 -21.59 12.51
N VAL A 5 -1.74 -21.42 12.60
CA VAL A 5 -0.83 -21.36 11.45
C VAL A 5 -0.81 -22.69 10.67
N GLU A 6 -0.84 -23.82 11.35
CA GLU A 6 -0.76 -25.13 10.70
C GLU A 6 -2.02 -25.44 9.90
N LYS A 7 -3.20 -25.15 10.46
CA LYS A 7 -4.46 -25.22 9.72
C LYS A 7 -4.48 -24.29 8.50
N ALA A 8 -3.99 -23.08 8.65
CA ALA A 8 -3.92 -22.13 7.54
C ALA A 8 -2.95 -22.58 6.45
N LYS A 9 -1.78 -23.14 6.80
CA LYS A 9 -0.84 -23.73 5.84
C LYS A 9 -1.49 -24.87 5.06
N ASP A 10 -2.16 -25.79 5.74
CA ASP A 10 -2.85 -26.91 5.11
C ASP A 10 -3.89 -26.43 4.08
N GLN A 11 -4.71 -25.44 4.45
CA GLN A 11 -5.70 -24.85 3.55
C GLN A 11 -5.07 -24.15 2.35
N ILE A 12 -3.93 -23.45 2.52
CA ILE A 12 -3.20 -22.78 1.43
C ILE A 12 -2.62 -23.80 0.46
N LEU A 13 -2.06 -24.90 0.97
CA LEU A 13 -1.39 -25.93 0.17
C LEU A 13 -2.38 -26.81 -0.59
N HIS A 14 -3.43 -27.26 0.07
CA HIS A 14 -4.34 -28.28 -0.47
C HIS A 14 -5.67 -27.71 -0.97
N GLY A 15 -6.07 -26.51 -0.54
CA GLY A 15 -7.35 -25.90 -0.89
C GLY A 15 -7.36 -25.09 -2.21
N GLY A 16 -6.24 -25.00 -2.94
CA GLY A 16 -6.15 -24.23 -4.18
C GLY A 16 -6.55 -22.77 -4.01
N CYS A 17 -7.21 -22.20 -5.02
CA CYS A 17 -7.68 -20.78 -4.97
C CYS A 17 -8.72 -20.56 -3.86
N PHE A 18 -9.61 -21.52 -3.66
CA PHE A 18 -10.68 -21.43 -2.64
C PHE A 18 -10.10 -21.51 -1.23
N GLY A 19 -9.12 -22.38 -0.99
CA GLY A 19 -8.44 -22.48 0.29
C GLY A 19 -7.72 -21.20 0.67
N LYS A 20 -6.97 -20.62 -0.26
CA LYS A 20 -6.31 -19.30 -0.05
C LYS A 20 -7.32 -18.20 0.28
N LYS A 21 -8.43 -18.12 -0.48
CA LYS A 21 -9.47 -17.14 -0.23
C LYS A 21 -10.08 -17.30 1.16
N ARG A 22 -10.40 -18.53 1.57
CA ARG A 22 -10.95 -18.84 2.89
C ARG A 22 -9.99 -18.42 4.01
N VAL A 23 -8.71 -18.74 3.90
CA VAL A 23 -7.71 -18.28 4.87
C VAL A 23 -7.68 -16.76 4.97
N MET A 24 -7.80 -16.03 3.87
CA MET A 24 -7.83 -14.57 3.87
C MET A 24 -9.09 -14.00 4.55
N GLU A 25 -10.24 -14.67 4.41
CA GLU A 25 -11.48 -14.32 5.12
C GLU A 25 -11.37 -14.64 6.62
N ASP A 26 -10.78 -15.79 6.98
CA ASP A 26 -10.52 -16.16 8.37
C ASP A 26 -9.55 -15.19 9.06
N VAL A 27 -8.51 -14.71 8.36
CA VAL A 27 -7.61 -13.66 8.84
C VAL A 27 -8.36 -12.36 9.13
N TYR A 28 -9.29 -11.97 8.24
CA TYR A 28 -10.13 -10.79 8.50
C TYR A 28 -10.91 -10.93 9.80
N GLN A 29 -11.60 -12.06 10.02
CA GLN A 29 -12.36 -12.30 11.25
C GLN A 29 -11.45 -12.32 12.48
N ASN A 30 -10.30 -12.98 12.40
CA ASN A 30 -9.34 -12.99 13.51
C ASN A 30 -8.76 -11.60 13.79
N ASN A 31 -8.53 -10.78 12.76
CA ASN A 31 -8.10 -9.40 12.96
C ASN A 31 -9.14 -8.54 13.69
N ILE A 32 -10.44 -8.76 13.47
CA ILE A 32 -11.48 -8.07 14.23
C ILE A 32 -11.33 -8.34 15.74
N ASP A 33 -11.06 -9.58 16.12
CA ASP A 33 -10.83 -9.94 17.53
C ASP A 33 -9.53 -9.34 18.06
N VAL A 34 -8.46 -9.33 17.27
CA VAL A 34 -7.21 -8.65 17.58
C VAL A 34 -7.43 -7.16 17.82
N PHE A 35 -8.23 -6.49 17.01
CA PHE A 35 -8.51 -5.06 17.14
C PHE A 35 -9.42 -4.73 18.34
N ARG A 36 -10.36 -5.60 18.71
CA ARG A 36 -11.19 -5.44 19.90
C ARG A 36 -10.35 -5.43 21.18
N HIS A 37 -9.32 -6.27 21.24
CA HIS A 37 -8.43 -6.39 22.39
C HIS A 37 -7.15 -5.54 22.23
N TRP A 38 -6.91 -4.99 21.06
CA TRP A 38 -5.74 -4.22 20.68
C TRP A 38 -4.41 -4.96 20.95
N GLY A 39 -4.40 -6.26 20.62
CA GLY A 39 -3.26 -7.15 20.82
C GLY A 39 -3.58 -8.59 20.45
N TYR A 40 -2.59 -9.46 20.56
CA TYR A 40 -2.67 -10.89 20.24
C TYR A 40 -1.77 -11.72 21.15
N SER A 41 -1.97 -13.04 21.14
CA SER A 41 -1.15 -13.99 21.88
C SER A 41 -0.26 -14.78 20.95
N LEU A 42 1.01 -14.92 21.27
CA LEU A 42 1.94 -15.83 20.61
C LEU A 42 1.68 -17.28 21.07
N PRO A 43 2.17 -18.27 20.33
CA PRO A 43 2.08 -19.69 20.76
C PRO A 43 2.73 -19.95 22.13
N SER A 44 3.70 -19.13 22.52
CA SER A 44 4.33 -19.18 23.86
C SER A 44 3.41 -18.72 25.00
N GLY A 45 2.23 -18.18 24.70
CA GLY A 45 1.34 -17.53 25.66
C GLY A 45 1.67 -16.06 25.92
N GLN A 46 2.75 -15.52 25.36
CA GLN A 46 3.11 -14.10 25.51
C GLN A 46 2.07 -13.22 24.80
N LEU A 47 1.62 -12.16 25.51
CA LEU A 47 0.76 -11.14 24.95
C LEU A 47 1.59 -10.04 24.27
N VAL A 48 1.17 -9.63 23.08
CA VAL A 48 1.79 -8.56 22.27
C VAL A 48 0.75 -7.50 21.97
N GLY A 49 1.02 -6.24 22.35
CA GLY A 49 0.16 -5.10 22.09
C GLY A 49 0.41 -4.48 20.71
N LEU A 50 -0.57 -3.74 20.20
CA LEU A 50 -0.51 -3.05 18.88
C LEU A 50 -0.16 -1.55 18.99
N GLY A 51 0.49 -1.13 20.06
CA GLY A 51 0.86 0.26 20.27
C GLY A 51 -0.31 1.15 20.68
N ASP A 52 -0.18 2.46 20.46
CA ASP A 52 -1.20 3.44 20.86
C ASP A 52 -2.28 3.60 19.78
N ARG A 53 -3.46 3.01 20.04
CA ARG A 53 -4.63 3.13 19.18
C ARG A 53 -5.09 4.59 18.97
N LYS A 54 -5.03 5.41 20.04
CA LYS A 54 -5.47 6.81 19.96
C LYS A 54 -4.53 7.63 19.10
N ALA A 55 -3.22 7.40 19.21
CA ALA A 55 -2.22 8.05 18.38
C ALA A 55 -2.44 7.72 16.90
N LEU A 56 -2.61 6.44 16.54
CA LEU A 56 -2.95 6.01 15.18
C LEU A 56 -4.20 6.71 14.65
N LEU A 57 -5.32 6.61 15.40
CA LEU A 57 -6.60 7.16 14.97
C LEU A 57 -6.58 8.69 14.85
N ASN A 58 -6.02 9.37 15.83
CA ASN A 58 -5.97 10.83 15.86
C ASN A 58 -4.92 11.43 14.91
N GLY A 59 -3.83 10.71 14.70
CA GLY A 59 -2.77 11.12 13.79
C GLY A 59 -3.10 10.88 12.31
N THR A 60 -4.13 10.07 12.00
CA THR A 60 -4.57 9.85 10.62
C THR A 60 -5.18 11.13 10.05
N LYS A 61 -4.70 11.53 8.86
CA LYS A 61 -5.07 12.79 8.20
C LYS A 61 -5.56 12.55 6.78
N VAL A 62 -6.67 13.20 6.42
CA VAL A 62 -7.23 13.19 5.07
C VAL A 62 -6.80 14.48 4.35
N TYR A 63 -6.29 14.32 3.14
CA TYR A 63 -5.92 15.39 2.24
C TYR A 63 -6.79 15.31 1.00
N ALA A 64 -7.68 16.28 0.82
CA ALA A 64 -8.63 16.33 -0.30
C ALA A 64 -8.35 17.46 -1.29
N ARG A 65 -7.34 18.29 -1.00
CA ARG A 65 -6.95 19.45 -1.80
C ARG A 65 -5.45 19.45 -2.05
N GLU A 66 -5.03 20.22 -3.02
CA GLU A 66 -3.62 20.48 -3.26
C GLU A 66 -2.96 21.20 -2.08
N PHE A 67 -1.72 20.85 -1.81
CA PHE A 67 -0.82 21.50 -0.85
C PHE A 67 0.62 21.30 -1.34
N ASP A 68 1.55 22.09 -0.86
CA ASP A 68 2.96 21.97 -1.20
C ASP A 68 3.84 21.60 0.01
N VAL A 69 5.11 21.32 -0.27
CA VAL A 69 6.14 20.98 0.72
C VAL A 69 7.41 21.78 0.49
N ASN A 70 7.27 23.02 0.03
CA ASN A 70 8.40 23.90 -0.24
C ASN A 70 9.21 24.22 1.02
N ASP A 71 8.58 24.17 2.20
CA ASP A 71 9.16 24.34 3.53
C ASP A 71 10.05 23.15 4.00
N VAL A 72 9.95 21.99 3.33
CA VAL A 72 10.78 20.82 3.67
C VAL A 72 12.19 20.99 3.10
N PRO A 73 13.23 20.88 3.94
CA PRO A 73 14.61 21.10 3.49
C PRO A 73 15.11 20.01 2.54
N VAL A 74 16.03 20.40 1.67
CA VAL A 74 16.79 19.46 0.83
C VAL A 74 17.67 18.57 1.70
N GLN A 75 17.78 17.30 1.38
CA GLN A 75 18.68 16.36 2.07
C GLN A 75 20.11 16.50 1.52
N GLU A 76 21.10 16.55 2.41
CA GLU A 76 22.51 16.53 2.02
C GLU A 76 22.97 15.09 1.76
N CYS A 77 22.33 14.41 0.82
CA CYS A 77 22.68 13.03 0.47
C CYS A 77 22.33 12.72 -0.99
N VAL A 78 22.99 11.72 -1.54
CA VAL A 78 22.66 11.19 -2.87
C VAL A 78 21.38 10.38 -2.75
N LEU A 79 20.38 10.75 -3.56
CA LEU A 79 19.14 9.99 -3.67
C LEU A 79 19.43 8.58 -4.22
N GLN A 80 18.96 7.57 -3.52
CA GLN A 80 19.00 6.18 -3.98
C GLN A 80 17.61 5.79 -4.55
N THR A 81 17.59 5.30 -5.77
CA THR A 81 16.36 4.78 -6.40
C THR A 81 16.58 3.37 -6.90
N GLY A 82 15.51 2.60 -7.04
CA GLY A 82 15.60 1.30 -7.69
C GLY A 82 14.36 0.43 -7.52
N CYS A 83 14.36 -0.70 -8.22
CA CYS A 83 13.30 -1.70 -8.18
C CYS A 83 13.80 -3.00 -7.55
N ILE A 84 12.92 -3.67 -6.83
CA ILE A 84 13.16 -4.97 -6.23
C ILE A 84 11.91 -5.85 -6.36
N ASN A 85 12.10 -7.12 -6.71
CA ASN A 85 11.02 -8.11 -6.69
C ASN A 85 10.86 -8.67 -5.28
N ALA A 86 10.16 -7.91 -4.43
CA ALA A 86 9.95 -8.25 -3.02
C ALA A 86 8.60 -7.71 -2.50
N ASP A 87 8.18 -8.20 -1.33
CA ASP A 87 7.04 -7.67 -0.61
C ASP A 87 7.37 -6.27 -0.06
N CYS A 88 6.46 -5.32 -0.22
CA CYS A 88 6.68 -3.93 0.21
C CYS A 88 6.81 -3.80 1.74
N VAL A 89 6.21 -4.69 2.52
CA VAL A 89 6.29 -4.70 3.98
C VAL A 89 7.68 -5.17 4.42
N ASP A 90 8.20 -6.24 3.79
CA ASP A 90 9.55 -6.75 4.06
C ASP A 90 10.62 -5.71 3.69
N VAL A 91 10.43 -5.00 2.57
CA VAL A 91 11.32 -3.90 2.15
C VAL A 91 11.29 -2.75 3.15
N ALA A 92 10.11 -2.33 3.61
CA ALA A 92 9.97 -1.25 4.57
C ALA A 92 10.62 -1.59 5.92
N GLU A 93 10.39 -2.81 6.43
CA GLU A 93 11.00 -3.29 7.68
C GLU A 93 12.53 -3.24 7.61
N LYS A 94 13.09 -3.69 6.48
CA LYS A 94 14.54 -3.62 6.29
C LYS A 94 15.04 -2.17 6.20
N MET A 95 14.37 -1.29 5.46
CA MET A 95 14.76 0.12 5.39
C MET A 95 14.75 0.79 6.78
N ILE A 96 13.78 0.45 7.64
CA ILE A 96 13.74 0.91 9.03
C ILE A 96 14.96 0.39 9.82
N ASN A 97 15.27 -0.89 9.68
CA ASN A 97 16.44 -1.49 10.34
C ASN A 97 17.77 -0.88 9.86
N ASP A 98 17.82 -0.39 8.63
CA ASP A 98 18.97 0.32 8.05
C ASP A 98 18.98 1.84 8.42
N GLY A 99 18.08 2.29 9.30
CA GLY A 99 18.06 3.66 9.83
C GLY A 99 17.36 4.69 8.93
N LEU A 100 16.61 4.24 7.93
CA LEU A 100 15.73 5.10 7.12
C LEU A 100 14.37 5.26 7.81
N ASN A 101 13.63 6.30 7.39
CA ASN A 101 12.24 6.54 7.82
C ASN A 101 11.29 6.43 6.62
N PRO A 102 10.99 5.19 6.15
CA PRO A 102 10.14 4.99 4.99
C PRO A 102 8.65 5.21 5.31
N ALA A 103 7.89 5.62 4.30
CA ALA A 103 6.46 5.39 4.25
C ALA A 103 6.13 4.33 3.19
N ILE A 104 5.12 3.50 3.43
CA ILE A 104 4.64 2.53 2.43
C ILE A 104 3.49 3.16 1.65
N LEU A 105 3.56 3.11 0.31
CA LEU A 105 2.42 3.46 -0.53
C LEU A 105 1.39 2.32 -0.54
N ASN A 106 0.18 2.60 -0.05
CA ASN A 106 -1.00 1.79 -0.24
C ASN A 106 -1.62 2.08 -1.61
N LEU A 107 -1.64 1.09 -2.50
CA LEU A 107 -2.24 1.15 -3.85
C LEU A 107 -3.76 1.05 -3.74
N ALA A 108 -4.39 2.12 -3.28
CA ALA A 108 -5.72 2.13 -2.72
C ALA A 108 -6.86 2.00 -3.73
N SER A 109 -7.97 1.46 -3.28
CA SER A 109 -9.27 1.66 -3.90
C SER A 109 -9.77 3.09 -3.64
N ARG A 110 -10.18 3.80 -4.70
CA ARG A 110 -10.74 5.15 -4.56
C ARG A 110 -12.08 5.15 -3.82
N ARG A 111 -12.86 4.08 -3.93
CA ARG A 111 -14.27 4.02 -3.48
C ARG A 111 -14.46 3.33 -2.13
N ARG A 112 -13.52 2.46 -1.72
CA ARG A 112 -13.70 1.64 -0.54
C ARG A 112 -12.35 1.42 0.19
N PRO A 113 -12.23 1.84 1.45
CA PRO A 113 -11.03 1.61 2.24
C PRO A 113 -10.79 0.11 2.43
N GLY A 114 -9.54 -0.32 2.26
CA GLY A 114 -9.16 -1.72 2.35
C GLY A 114 -9.68 -2.60 1.21
N GLY A 115 -10.25 -2.01 0.14
CA GLY A 115 -10.72 -2.74 -1.03
C GLY A 115 -11.70 -3.86 -0.69
N GLY A 116 -11.36 -5.09 -1.04
CA GLY A 116 -12.11 -6.32 -0.72
C GLY A 116 -11.49 -7.13 0.42
N TYR A 117 -10.83 -6.51 1.37
CA TYR A 117 -10.16 -7.13 2.52
C TYR A 117 -11.07 -8.10 3.29
N ASP A 118 -12.33 -7.70 3.55
CA ASP A 118 -13.36 -8.49 4.22
C ASP A 118 -13.88 -9.67 3.40
N ARG A 119 -13.57 -9.74 2.11
CA ARG A 119 -14.06 -10.74 1.14
C ARG A 119 -12.95 -11.61 0.57
N GLY A 120 -11.81 -11.67 1.22
CA GLY A 120 -10.70 -12.53 0.80
C GLY A 120 -10.06 -12.13 -0.53
N MET A 121 -10.16 -10.86 -0.95
CA MET A 121 -9.41 -10.35 -2.11
C MET A 121 -7.93 -10.20 -1.76
N SER A 122 -7.04 -10.25 -2.76
CA SER A 122 -5.59 -10.44 -2.55
C SER A 122 -4.69 -9.38 -3.20
N ALA A 123 -5.20 -8.21 -3.56
CA ALA A 123 -4.35 -7.13 -4.03
C ALA A 123 -3.53 -6.51 -2.87
N GLN A 124 -2.64 -5.57 -3.18
CA GLN A 124 -1.70 -5.02 -2.22
C GLN A 124 -2.42 -4.31 -1.05
N GLU A 125 -3.47 -3.52 -1.30
CA GLU A 125 -4.23 -2.85 -0.25
C GLU A 125 -4.85 -3.85 0.74
N GLU A 126 -5.49 -4.92 0.22
CA GLU A 126 -6.06 -5.97 1.05
C GLU A 126 -4.99 -6.70 1.87
N THR A 127 -3.82 -6.90 1.28
CA THR A 127 -2.68 -7.51 1.97
C THR A 127 -2.19 -6.62 3.10
N LEU A 128 -1.97 -5.32 2.86
CA LEU A 128 -1.58 -4.38 3.92
C LEU A 128 -2.59 -4.36 5.07
N CYS A 129 -3.90 -4.37 4.78
CA CYS A 129 -4.93 -4.43 5.81
C CYS A 129 -4.92 -5.74 6.60
N ARG A 130 -4.54 -6.89 5.97
CA ARG A 130 -4.39 -8.16 6.69
C ARG A 130 -3.20 -8.18 7.62
N LEU A 131 -2.11 -7.57 7.20
CA LEU A 131 -0.85 -7.62 7.93
C LEU A 131 -0.77 -6.57 9.06
N SER A 132 -1.66 -5.56 9.07
CA SER A 132 -1.48 -4.39 9.91
C SER A 132 -2.77 -3.78 10.45
N THR A 133 -2.61 -2.73 11.24
CA THR A 133 -3.71 -1.90 11.76
C THR A 133 -4.25 -0.87 10.76
N LEU A 134 -3.83 -0.91 9.48
CA LEU A 134 -4.20 0.09 8.47
C LEU A 134 -5.72 0.26 8.32
N SER A 135 -6.49 -0.83 8.32
CA SER A 135 -7.94 -0.76 8.21
C SER A 135 -8.60 0.07 9.31
N GLN A 136 -8.05 0.05 10.54
CA GLN A 136 -8.53 0.85 11.67
C GLN A 136 -8.38 2.35 11.40
N SER A 137 -7.29 2.75 10.77
CA SER A 137 -7.03 4.12 10.36
C SER A 137 -8.01 4.58 9.26
N LEU A 138 -8.20 3.77 8.21
CA LEU A 138 -8.99 4.14 7.05
C LEU A 138 -10.50 4.11 7.28
N TYR A 139 -10.99 3.16 8.07
CA TYR A 139 -12.42 2.97 8.31
C TYR A 139 -13.08 4.14 9.06
N GLN A 140 -12.31 4.98 9.76
CA GLN A 140 -12.81 6.23 10.36
C GLN A 140 -13.50 7.17 9.35
N TYR A 141 -13.17 7.02 8.06
CA TYR A 141 -13.59 7.91 6.97
C TYR A 141 -14.52 7.25 5.96
N TYR A 142 -15.10 6.12 6.33
CA TYR A 142 -16.04 5.38 5.51
C TYR A 142 -17.43 5.37 6.13
N ASP A 143 -18.48 5.34 5.30
CA ASP A 143 -19.86 5.38 5.75
C ASP A 143 -20.16 4.20 6.70
N PRO A 144 -20.61 4.46 7.95
CA PRO A 144 -20.86 3.44 8.96
C PRO A 144 -21.93 2.41 8.57
N LYS A 145 -22.75 2.66 7.55
CA LYS A 145 -23.72 1.68 7.07
C LYS A 145 -23.08 0.41 6.50
N TYR A 146 -21.78 0.44 6.15
CA TYR A 146 -21.08 -0.72 5.65
C TYR A 146 -20.61 -1.62 6.79
N LYS A 147 -20.94 -2.92 6.70
CA LYS A 147 -20.70 -3.91 7.75
C LYS A 147 -19.25 -4.01 8.19
N CYS A 148 -18.29 -3.95 7.25
CA CYS A 148 -16.87 -4.04 7.57
C CYS A 148 -16.39 -2.97 8.58
N VAL A 149 -16.98 -1.79 8.56
CA VAL A 149 -16.67 -0.71 9.51
C VAL A 149 -17.20 -1.04 10.90
N HIS A 150 -18.44 -1.52 10.98
CA HIS A 150 -19.06 -1.90 12.26
C HIS A 150 -18.35 -3.09 12.91
N ASP A 151 -17.99 -4.11 12.11
CA ASP A 151 -17.31 -5.31 12.61
C ASP A 151 -15.94 -4.95 13.20
N ALA A 152 -15.25 -3.96 12.60
CA ALA A 152 -13.95 -3.50 13.06
C ALA A 152 -13.99 -2.60 14.33
N GLY A 153 -15.17 -2.14 14.73
CA GLY A 153 -15.34 -1.29 15.94
C GLY A 153 -14.63 0.06 15.85
N VAL A 154 -14.49 0.63 14.65
CA VAL A 154 -13.80 1.91 14.41
C VAL A 154 -14.77 3.08 14.59
N PRO A 155 -14.43 4.14 15.37
CA PRO A 155 -15.25 5.33 15.47
C PRO A 155 -15.28 6.07 14.13
N HIS A 156 -16.47 6.45 13.67
CA HIS A 156 -16.64 7.26 12.47
C HIS A 156 -16.31 8.73 12.73
N ARG A 157 -15.57 9.36 11.81
CA ARG A 157 -15.29 10.81 11.83
C ARG A 157 -16.12 11.56 10.80
N PHE A 158 -15.90 11.24 9.52
CA PHE A 158 -16.65 11.79 8.39
C PHE A 158 -16.38 10.93 7.14
N ASN A 159 -17.20 11.10 6.10
CA ASN A 159 -17.02 10.36 4.85
C ASN A 159 -15.98 11.05 3.95
N ALA A 160 -14.83 10.41 3.74
CA ALA A 160 -13.83 10.85 2.77
C ALA A 160 -13.82 10.01 1.48
N TYR A 161 -14.49 8.86 1.50
CA TYR A 161 -14.62 8.02 0.31
C TYR A 161 -15.92 8.35 -0.47
N PRO A 162 -15.87 8.39 -1.81
CA PRO A 162 -14.69 8.16 -2.66
C PRO A 162 -13.64 9.28 -2.51
N LEU A 163 -12.36 8.90 -2.49
CA LEU A 163 -11.27 9.86 -2.42
C LEU A 163 -11.32 10.83 -3.61
N ASN A 164 -10.92 12.09 -3.39
CA ASN A 164 -10.85 13.08 -4.47
C ASN A 164 -10.01 12.55 -5.63
N ILE A 165 -10.45 12.80 -6.85
CA ILE A 165 -9.84 12.21 -8.03
C ILE A 165 -8.46 12.81 -8.35
N ASP A 166 -8.23 14.08 -8.04
CA ASP A 166 -6.97 14.78 -8.32
C ASP A 166 -5.95 14.63 -7.18
N PHE A 167 -6.36 15.01 -5.95
CA PHE A 167 -5.46 15.24 -4.82
C PHE A 167 -5.80 14.34 -3.61
N GLY A 168 -6.75 13.41 -3.76
CA GLY A 168 -7.24 12.63 -2.63
C GLY A 168 -6.17 11.67 -2.10
N GLY A 169 -5.81 11.84 -0.82
CA GLY A 169 -4.91 10.96 -0.10
C GLY A 169 -5.22 10.91 1.39
N ILE A 170 -4.78 9.84 2.05
CA ILE A 170 -4.83 9.68 3.51
C ILE A 170 -3.43 9.30 3.98
N TYR A 171 -2.95 9.95 5.01
CA TYR A 171 -1.76 9.55 5.74
C TYR A 171 -2.15 8.89 7.05
N SER A 172 -1.62 7.70 7.29
CA SER A 172 -1.81 6.91 8.51
C SER A 172 -0.45 6.76 9.20
N PRO A 173 -0.22 7.44 10.34
CA PRO A 173 1.01 7.28 11.11
C PRO A 173 1.02 5.95 11.85
N ASP A 174 2.21 5.46 12.18
CA ASP A 174 2.42 4.36 13.13
C ASP A 174 1.52 3.13 12.90
N VAL A 175 1.28 2.80 11.62
CA VAL A 175 0.54 1.59 11.27
C VAL A 175 1.35 0.39 11.73
N MET A 176 0.79 -0.38 12.67
CA MET A 176 1.48 -1.53 13.27
C MET A 176 1.34 -2.77 12.37
N PHE A 177 2.45 -3.26 11.84
CA PHE A 177 2.53 -4.51 11.09
C PHE A 177 2.78 -5.67 12.05
N PHE A 178 1.76 -6.50 12.26
CA PHE A 178 1.74 -7.53 13.30
C PHE A 178 1.60 -8.96 12.76
N ARG A 179 1.46 -9.12 11.43
CA ARG A 179 1.47 -10.43 10.77
C ARG A 179 2.54 -10.53 9.71
N HIS A 180 3.01 -11.75 9.49
CA HIS A 180 3.73 -12.15 8.29
C HIS A 180 2.77 -12.32 7.11
N ASN A 181 3.30 -12.40 5.89
CA ASN A 181 2.50 -12.52 4.67
C ASN A 181 1.94 -13.94 4.44
N LEU A 182 1.32 -14.15 3.27
CA LEU A 182 0.70 -15.43 2.89
C LEU A 182 1.68 -16.61 2.88
N ARG A 183 2.98 -16.39 2.59
CA ARG A 183 4.01 -17.47 2.61
C ARG A 183 4.12 -18.10 3.98
N ASP A 184 3.99 -17.27 5.02
CA ASP A 184 4.04 -17.67 6.41
C ASP A 184 2.64 -17.86 7.02
N ALA A 185 1.64 -18.13 6.15
CA ALA A 185 0.25 -18.36 6.53
C ALA A 185 -0.31 -17.29 7.49
N TYR A 186 0.09 -16.06 7.31
CA TYR A 186 -0.32 -14.92 8.16
C TYR A 186 -0.02 -15.08 9.66
N ALA A 187 1.03 -15.82 10.00
CA ALA A 187 1.49 -15.96 11.37
C ALA A 187 1.67 -14.60 12.06
N PHE A 188 1.42 -14.55 13.35
CA PHE A 188 1.71 -13.35 14.13
C PHE A 188 3.23 -13.13 14.25
N ARG A 189 3.65 -11.87 14.18
CA ARG A 189 5.03 -11.47 14.41
C ARG A 189 5.34 -11.49 15.91
N GLU A 190 6.50 -12.01 16.29
CA GLU A 190 6.98 -11.90 17.67
C GLU A 190 7.31 -10.44 18.02
N LYS A 191 7.84 -9.71 17.05
CA LYS A 191 8.17 -8.29 17.14
C LYS A 191 7.45 -7.52 16.02
N PRO A 192 6.27 -6.97 16.28
CA PRO A 192 5.62 -6.08 15.34
C PRO A 192 6.41 -4.78 15.18
N PHE A 193 6.29 -4.14 14.03
CA PHE A 193 6.93 -2.85 13.77
C PHE A 193 5.93 -1.83 13.25
N ALA A 194 6.19 -0.55 13.50
CA ALA A 194 5.38 0.56 13.02
C ALA A 194 5.97 1.18 11.75
N CYS A 195 5.11 1.57 10.81
CA CYS A 195 5.50 2.30 9.62
C CYS A 195 4.38 3.25 9.18
N GLY A 196 4.73 4.43 8.69
CA GLY A 196 3.77 5.33 8.06
C GLY A 196 3.22 4.75 6.76
N VAL A 197 1.92 4.92 6.51
CA VAL A 197 1.28 4.46 5.28
C VAL A 197 0.60 5.62 4.56
N ILE A 198 0.91 5.77 3.28
CA ILE A 198 0.33 6.75 2.37
C ILE A 198 -0.71 6.04 1.51
N THR A 199 -1.97 6.43 1.63
CA THR A 199 -3.08 5.85 0.88
C THR A 199 -3.50 6.80 -0.23
N VAL A 200 -3.23 6.43 -1.47
CA VAL A 200 -3.62 7.19 -2.68
C VAL A 200 -4.17 6.21 -3.71
N ALA A 201 -5.26 6.60 -4.36
CA ALA A 201 -5.87 5.78 -5.42
C ALA A 201 -5.42 6.26 -6.81
N ALA A 202 -4.91 5.36 -7.63
CA ALA A 202 -4.64 5.62 -9.05
C ALA A 202 -5.93 5.82 -9.85
N LEU A 203 -5.85 6.42 -11.03
CA LEU A 203 -6.91 6.32 -12.03
C LEU A 203 -7.17 4.86 -12.39
N SER A 204 -8.35 4.56 -12.92
CA SER A 204 -8.74 3.22 -13.33
C SER A 204 -9.21 3.20 -14.78
N PHE A 205 -8.49 2.49 -15.65
CA PHE A 205 -8.85 2.23 -17.04
C PHE A 205 -9.53 0.86 -17.22
N ARG A 206 -9.81 0.18 -16.09
CA ARG A 206 -10.49 -1.12 -16.10
C ARG A 206 -11.83 -1.06 -16.80
N GLU A 207 -12.16 -2.10 -17.54
CA GLU A 207 -13.50 -2.27 -18.12
C GLU A 207 -14.58 -2.20 -17.02
N PRO A 208 -15.72 -1.55 -17.30
CA PRO A 208 -16.80 -1.47 -16.33
C PRO A 208 -17.43 -2.86 -16.13
N ASN A 209 -17.44 -3.33 -14.88
CA ASN A 209 -18.21 -4.52 -14.49
C ASN A 209 -19.56 -4.06 -13.94
N ASN A 210 -20.61 -4.08 -14.73
CA ASN A 210 -21.99 -3.70 -14.35
C ASN A 210 -22.19 -2.27 -13.81
N TYR A 211 -21.15 -1.47 -13.69
CA TYR A 211 -21.18 -0.07 -13.26
C TYR A 211 -20.32 0.77 -14.21
N CYS A 212 -20.80 1.98 -14.52
CA CYS A 212 -20.03 2.93 -15.32
C CYS A 212 -18.68 3.22 -14.63
N ASN A 213 -17.59 3.06 -15.36
CA ASN A 213 -16.27 3.53 -14.92
C ASN A 213 -15.99 4.91 -15.54
N GLU A 214 -16.42 5.95 -14.84
CA GLU A 214 -16.27 7.34 -15.26
C GLU A 214 -14.80 7.72 -15.55
N GLU A 215 -13.84 7.02 -14.94
CA GLU A 215 -12.42 7.31 -15.09
C GLU A 215 -11.86 6.90 -16.46
N ARG A 216 -12.59 6.06 -17.21
CA ARG A 216 -12.19 5.70 -18.59
C ARG A 216 -12.22 6.89 -19.57
N GLN A 217 -12.91 7.96 -19.28
CA GLN A 217 -12.83 9.20 -20.08
C GLN A 217 -11.42 9.79 -20.12
N TYR A 218 -10.54 9.39 -19.19
CA TYR A 218 -9.14 9.82 -19.11
C TYR A 218 -8.18 8.87 -19.85
N MET A 219 -8.70 7.79 -20.44
CA MET A 219 -7.96 6.88 -21.31
C MET A 219 -8.08 7.34 -22.77
N SER A 220 -6.96 7.45 -23.44
CA SER A 220 -6.89 7.72 -24.89
C SER A 220 -7.24 6.48 -25.72
N SER A 221 -7.46 6.67 -27.02
CA SER A 221 -7.85 5.58 -27.93
C SER A 221 -6.78 4.51 -28.11
N ASP A 222 -5.50 4.83 -27.87
CA ASP A 222 -4.36 3.91 -27.91
C ASP A 222 -4.10 3.22 -26.56
N GLY A 223 -4.92 3.47 -25.56
CA GLY A 223 -4.82 2.88 -24.23
C GLY A 223 -3.93 3.64 -23.24
N GLY A 224 -3.32 4.75 -23.66
CA GLY A 224 -2.56 5.66 -22.81
C GLY A 224 -3.45 6.64 -22.05
N PHE A 225 -2.86 7.74 -21.58
CA PHE A 225 -3.60 8.81 -20.91
C PHE A 225 -4.04 9.89 -21.90
N THR A 226 -5.25 10.43 -21.74
CA THR A 226 -5.58 11.73 -22.32
C THR A 226 -4.76 12.84 -21.63
N PRO A 227 -4.59 14.05 -22.21
CA PRO A 227 -3.88 15.15 -21.52
C PRO A 227 -4.44 15.46 -20.13
N GLN A 228 -5.76 15.39 -19.96
CA GLN A 228 -6.40 15.57 -18.65
C GLN A 228 -6.12 14.41 -17.71
N GLY A 229 -6.13 13.17 -18.20
CA GLY A 229 -5.80 11.98 -17.42
C GLY A 229 -4.36 12.00 -16.94
N GLU A 230 -3.42 12.40 -17.79
CA GLU A 230 -2.01 12.56 -17.42
C GLU A 230 -1.83 13.63 -16.32
N LYS A 231 -2.48 14.78 -16.45
CA LYS A 231 -2.46 15.83 -15.42
C LYS A 231 -2.94 15.30 -14.06
N ILE A 232 -4.07 14.58 -14.04
CA ILE A 232 -4.62 13.97 -12.84
C ILE A 232 -3.62 12.96 -12.23
N GLN A 233 -3.05 12.10 -13.06
CA GLN A 233 -2.12 11.07 -12.59
C GLN A 233 -0.82 11.69 -12.04
N LEU A 234 -0.28 12.72 -12.67
CA LEU A 234 0.84 13.51 -12.13
C LEU A 234 0.50 14.14 -10.78
N ASN A 235 -0.71 14.70 -10.61
CA ASN A 235 -1.15 15.25 -9.32
C ASN A 235 -1.20 14.16 -8.22
N LYS A 236 -1.59 12.93 -8.57
CA LYS A 236 -1.55 11.80 -7.62
C LYS A 236 -0.12 11.45 -7.21
N VAL A 237 0.82 11.44 -8.15
CA VAL A 237 2.24 11.20 -7.84
C VAL A 237 2.79 12.32 -6.95
N ARG A 238 2.48 13.59 -7.25
CA ARG A 238 2.83 14.72 -6.38
C ARG A 238 2.23 14.55 -4.97
N THR A 239 0.98 14.13 -4.89
CA THR A 239 0.31 13.86 -3.61
C THR A 239 1.03 12.78 -2.80
N ILE A 240 1.50 11.70 -3.43
CA ILE A 240 2.27 10.64 -2.77
C ILE A 240 3.55 11.23 -2.16
N TYR A 241 4.33 11.99 -2.93
CA TYR A 241 5.58 12.58 -2.46
C TYR A 241 5.34 13.65 -1.38
N ARG A 242 4.34 14.50 -1.57
CA ARG A 242 3.94 15.52 -0.58
C ARG A 242 3.53 14.90 0.75
N LEU A 243 2.74 13.83 0.73
CA LEU A 243 2.31 13.15 1.94
C LEU A 243 3.49 12.55 2.72
N ALA A 244 4.48 11.98 2.03
CA ALA A 244 5.69 11.48 2.67
C ALA A 244 6.47 12.63 3.34
N LEU A 245 6.81 13.65 2.59
CA LEU A 245 7.62 14.76 3.07
C LEU A 245 6.93 15.56 4.18
N LYS A 246 5.63 15.85 4.04
CA LYS A 246 4.85 16.59 5.05
C LYS A 246 4.76 15.89 6.39
N ASN A 247 4.90 14.57 6.39
CA ASN A 247 4.87 13.75 7.60
C ASN A 247 6.26 13.25 8.03
N GLY A 248 7.34 13.89 7.53
CA GLY A 248 8.71 13.68 8.00
C GLY A 248 9.41 12.44 7.48
N HIS A 249 8.87 11.78 6.45
CA HIS A 249 9.53 10.63 5.83
C HIS A 249 10.63 11.07 4.88
N ASN A 250 11.77 10.41 4.95
CA ASN A 250 12.90 10.65 4.04
C ASN A 250 13.01 9.60 2.93
N SER A 251 12.12 8.64 2.92
CA SER A 251 12.11 7.54 1.96
C SER A 251 10.70 6.99 1.75
N ILE A 252 10.46 6.31 0.62
CA ILE A 252 9.17 5.71 0.30
C ILE A 252 9.38 4.33 -0.31
N VAL A 253 8.57 3.37 0.14
CA VAL A 253 8.37 2.09 -0.55
C VAL A 253 7.16 2.21 -1.45
N LEU A 254 7.41 2.22 -2.74
CA LEU A 254 6.45 2.37 -3.83
C LEU A 254 6.08 1.01 -4.43
N GLY A 255 5.13 1.01 -5.34
CA GLY A 255 4.74 -0.16 -6.14
C GLY A 255 4.32 0.24 -7.55
N ALA A 256 3.88 -0.72 -8.35
CA ALA A 256 3.36 -0.50 -9.71
C ALA A 256 1.97 0.15 -9.64
N PHE A 257 1.93 1.45 -9.34
CA PHE A 257 0.75 2.25 -9.03
C PHE A 257 -0.27 2.27 -10.17
N GLY A 258 -1.41 1.64 -9.96
CA GLY A 258 -2.47 1.53 -10.95
C GLY A 258 -2.23 0.48 -12.07
N CYS A 259 -1.05 -0.14 -12.15
CA CYS A 259 -0.69 -1.06 -13.23
C CYS A 259 -1.30 -2.47 -13.09
N GLY A 260 -1.93 -2.77 -11.98
CA GLY A 260 -2.59 -4.05 -11.73
C GLY A 260 -4.03 -4.07 -12.22
N VAL A 261 -4.95 -4.12 -11.25
CA VAL A 261 -6.41 -4.17 -11.49
C VAL A 261 -6.90 -2.96 -12.29
N ASN A 262 -6.30 -1.79 -12.09
CA ASN A 262 -6.72 -0.53 -12.73
C ASN A 262 -6.25 -0.40 -14.19
N LYS A 263 -5.34 -1.27 -14.67
CA LYS A 263 -4.92 -1.34 -16.09
C LYS A 263 -4.24 -0.08 -16.64
N LEU A 264 -3.58 0.71 -15.79
CA LEU A 264 -2.77 1.82 -16.27
C LEU A 264 -1.53 1.33 -17.02
N PRO A 265 -1.05 2.04 -18.07
CA PRO A 265 0.15 1.69 -18.81
C PRO A 265 1.40 1.86 -17.93
N CYS A 266 2.13 0.77 -17.72
CA CYS A 266 3.24 0.73 -16.76
C CYS A 266 4.41 1.66 -17.13
N ASP A 267 4.72 1.79 -18.42
CA ASP A 267 5.81 2.66 -18.91
C ASP A 267 5.50 4.14 -18.62
N ASP A 268 4.23 4.56 -18.86
CA ASP A 268 3.81 5.92 -18.55
C ASP A 268 3.85 6.20 -17.05
N VAL A 269 3.36 5.26 -16.25
CA VAL A 269 3.36 5.42 -14.78
C VAL A 269 4.79 5.52 -14.25
N ALA A 270 5.71 4.67 -14.71
CA ALA A 270 7.12 4.74 -14.31
C ALA A 270 7.74 6.09 -14.69
N ARG A 271 7.51 6.55 -15.94
CA ARG A 271 7.95 7.86 -16.44
C ARG A 271 7.39 9.01 -15.60
N GLN A 272 6.11 8.98 -15.23
CA GLN A 272 5.45 10.01 -14.44
C GLN A 272 6.06 10.12 -13.03
N PHE A 273 6.40 9.00 -12.38
CA PHE A 273 7.12 9.03 -11.10
C PHE A 273 8.51 9.68 -11.24
N ALA A 274 9.26 9.35 -12.29
CA ALA A 274 10.57 9.96 -12.54
C ALA A 274 10.44 11.46 -12.86
N GLN A 275 9.48 11.85 -13.69
CA GLN A 275 9.21 13.23 -14.06
C GLN A 275 8.92 14.10 -12.83
N VAL A 276 8.00 13.66 -11.96
CA VAL A 276 7.64 14.42 -10.75
C VAL A 276 8.81 14.52 -9.77
N LEU A 277 9.65 13.48 -9.69
CA LEU A 277 10.82 13.47 -8.80
C LEU A 277 11.83 14.58 -9.14
N GLU A 278 11.91 14.99 -10.41
CA GLU A 278 12.79 16.07 -10.89
C GLU A 278 12.19 17.48 -10.72
N GLU A 279 10.91 17.59 -10.32
CA GLU A 279 10.31 18.89 -10.02
C GLU A 279 11.03 19.56 -8.84
N SER A 280 11.20 20.88 -8.89
CA SER A 280 11.90 21.68 -7.86
C SER A 280 11.33 21.46 -6.45
N GLU A 281 10.04 21.15 -6.36
CA GLU A 281 9.38 20.83 -5.10
C GLU A 281 9.91 19.57 -4.41
N PHE A 282 10.43 18.58 -5.19
CA PHE A 282 10.82 17.26 -4.66
C PHE A 282 12.31 16.95 -4.78
N LYS A 283 12.98 17.62 -5.73
CA LYS A 283 14.39 17.36 -6.03
C LYS A 283 15.28 17.50 -4.79
N GLY A 284 16.03 16.43 -4.50
CA GLY A 284 16.97 16.40 -3.36
C GLY A 284 16.31 16.27 -1.98
N LYS A 285 14.98 16.02 -1.88
CA LYS A 285 14.30 15.91 -0.58
C LYS A 285 14.16 14.48 -0.05
N PHE A 286 14.46 13.47 -0.85
CA PHE A 286 14.42 12.07 -0.44
C PHE A 286 15.82 11.46 -0.37
N LYS A 287 16.00 10.52 0.57
CA LYS A 287 17.17 9.64 0.66
C LYS A 287 17.00 8.40 -0.21
N ALA A 288 15.79 7.83 -0.22
CA ALA A 288 15.54 6.60 -0.96
C ALA A 288 14.10 6.50 -1.48
N LEU A 289 13.96 5.99 -2.71
CA LEU A 289 12.69 5.64 -3.33
C LEU A 289 12.81 4.22 -3.91
N VAL A 290 12.06 3.26 -3.36
CA VAL A 290 12.16 1.84 -3.73
C VAL A 290 10.84 1.35 -4.29
N PHE A 291 10.85 0.86 -5.51
CA PHE A 291 9.70 0.18 -6.11
C PHE A 291 9.75 -1.32 -5.77
N ALA A 292 8.99 -1.71 -4.76
CA ALA A 292 8.79 -3.11 -4.39
C ALA A 292 7.63 -3.68 -5.20
N ILE A 293 7.93 -4.47 -6.23
CA ILE A 293 6.94 -4.98 -7.18
C ILE A 293 7.06 -6.49 -7.23
N LEU A 294 6.09 -7.19 -6.60
CA LEU A 294 6.00 -8.64 -6.69
C LEU A 294 5.48 -9.06 -8.05
N GLU A 295 6.31 -9.74 -8.81
CA GLU A 295 5.90 -10.52 -9.98
C GLU A 295 5.77 -11.99 -9.59
N GLY A 296 4.62 -12.58 -9.96
CA GLY A 296 4.34 -13.98 -9.66
C GLY A 296 5.29 -14.92 -10.40
N SER A 297 5.67 -16.01 -9.77
CA SER A 297 6.50 -17.10 -10.30
C SER A 297 5.87 -17.90 -11.45
N GLY A 298 4.89 -17.34 -12.15
CA GLY A 298 3.92 -18.05 -13.02
C GLY A 298 4.27 -18.15 -14.50
N SER A 299 5.45 -17.76 -14.96
CA SER A 299 5.89 -18.10 -16.33
C SER A 299 7.39 -18.25 -16.40
N ALA A 300 7.79 -19.50 -16.46
CA ALA A 300 9.16 -19.92 -16.72
C ALA A 300 9.80 -19.18 -17.89
N ARG A 301 11.03 -18.70 -17.70
CA ARG A 301 12.05 -18.44 -18.71
C ARG A 301 12.37 -17.02 -19.17
N LYS A 302 11.71 -15.97 -18.66
CA LYS A 302 12.26 -14.61 -18.84
C LYS A 302 12.57 -14.03 -17.47
N SER A 303 13.66 -13.28 -17.35
CA SER A 303 14.00 -12.60 -16.10
C SER A 303 12.84 -11.66 -15.70
N VAL A 304 12.61 -11.47 -14.42
CA VAL A 304 11.60 -10.51 -13.90
C VAL A 304 11.86 -9.12 -14.47
N GLU A 305 13.12 -8.79 -14.72
CA GLU A 305 13.60 -7.53 -15.27
C GLU A 305 13.12 -7.23 -16.70
N GLU A 306 12.73 -8.28 -17.45
CA GLU A 306 12.31 -8.16 -18.87
C GLU A 306 10.79 -8.25 -19.07
N ASN A 307 10.01 -8.48 -18.00
CA ASN A 307 8.59 -8.80 -18.14
C ASN A 307 7.70 -8.09 -17.12
N GLY A 308 6.40 -8.17 -17.42
CA GLY A 308 5.35 -7.79 -16.51
C GLY A 308 5.35 -6.32 -16.11
N LYS A 309 4.93 -6.06 -14.89
CA LYS A 309 4.87 -4.71 -14.34
C LYS A 309 6.22 -4.23 -13.80
N PHE A 310 7.14 -5.15 -13.52
CA PHE A 310 8.46 -4.84 -12.99
C PHE A 310 9.36 -4.16 -14.04
N ALA A 311 9.37 -4.68 -15.26
CA ALA A 311 10.28 -4.24 -16.31
C ALA A 311 10.28 -2.72 -16.61
N PRO A 312 9.13 -2.02 -16.76
CA PRO A 312 9.12 -0.58 -16.99
C PRO A 312 9.74 0.22 -15.85
N PHE A 313 9.47 -0.15 -14.59
CA PHE A 313 10.05 0.51 -13.44
C PHE A 313 11.54 0.22 -13.30
N TYR A 314 11.96 -1.01 -13.53
CA TYR A 314 13.38 -1.39 -13.54
C TYR A 314 14.16 -0.62 -14.62
N LYS A 315 13.61 -0.49 -15.82
CA LYS A 315 14.19 0.30 -16.91
C LYS A 315 14.37 1.78 -16.55
N THR A 316 13.42 2.33 -15.79
CA THR A 316 13.39 3.76 -15.42
C THR A 316 14.29 4.05 -14.21
N PHE A 317 14.29 3.20 -13.18
CA PHE A 317 14.92 3.46 -11.88
C PHE A 317 16.13 2.57 -11.57
N GLY A 318 16.39 1.55 -12.40
CA GLY A 318 17.45 0.59 -12.18
C GLY A 318 17.15 -0.45 -11.09
N ARG A 319 18.16 -1.27 -10.78
CA ARG A 319 18.09 -2.25 -9.72
C ARG A 319 18.29 -1.56 -8.37
N TRP A 320 17.49 -1.94 -7.37
CA TRP A 320 17.76 -1.55 -6.00
C TRP A 320 19.05 -2.23 -5.52
N GLY A 321 20.09 -1.41 -5.34
CA GLY A 321 21.46 -1.87 -5.08
C GLY A 321 21.87 -1.90 -3.61
N TYR A 322 20.93 -1.94 -2.68
CA TYR A 322 21.27 -2.05 -1.25
C TYR A 322 21.92 -3.40 -0.97
N PRO A 323 23.12 -3.43 -0.36
CA PRO A 323 23.76 -4.70 0.00
C PRO A 323 22.84 -5.48 0.94
N ASN A 324 22.62 -6.78 0.63
CA ASN A 324 21.78 -7.73 1.37
C ASN A 324 20.27 -7.84 1.02
N TYR A 325 19.83 -7.37 -0.16
CA TYR A 325 18.56 -7.76 -0.75
C TYR A 325 18.82 -8.78 -1.89
N ALA A 326 19.48 -9.90 -1.61
CA ALA A 326 19.60 -11.01 -2.54
C ALA A 326 18.68 -12.15 -2.13
#